data_870ea61d2d345c07e0e9a6ae4218dc83
#
_entry.id   870ea61d2d345c07e0e9a6ae4218dc83
#
_cell.length_a   1.000
_cell.length_b   1.000
_cell.length_c   1.000
_cell.angle_alpha   90.00
_cell.angle_beta   90.00
_cell.angle_gamma   90.00
#
_symmetry.space_group_name_H-M   'P 1'
#
loop_
_entity.id
_entity.type
_entity.pdbx_description
1 polymer ?
#
loop_
_entity_poly.entity_id
_entity_poly.type
_entity_poly.pdbx_seq_one_letter_code
_entity_poly.pdbx_strand_id
1 'polypeptide(L)'
;LPFITIKSSVTTKQLLANINHYIIMRDQFYLQDQKGYLPDEYGNKQYLGNSHSTYFKYRLKNTFLQAGITAEKDAGENFLGINQPYGFDFYSVHLQAKKIGKIKNVIIGDYQMNFGQGLVMQSGMSFGKSSEVINIQKSGNLIKAHTAAAENLFFRGTAIQIEPLKNLELIMFLSSH
;
A
#
# COMPACT_ATOMS: atom_id res chain seq x y z
N LEU A 1 -15.16 -19.26 -36.90
CA LEU A 1 -13.83 -18.65 -37.12
C LEU A 1 -12.98 -18.96 -35.91
N PRO A 2 -11.78 -19.55 -36.06
CA PRO A 2 -10.89 -19.79 -34.92
C PRO A 2 -10.38 -18.44 -34.40
N PHE A 3 -10.61 -18.17 -33.13
CA PHE A 3 -10.02 -17.00 -32.47
C PHE A 3 -8.52 -17.20 -32.35
N ILE A 4 -7.74 -16.45 -33.11
CA ILE A 4 -6.30 -16.39 -32.98
C ILE A 4 -6.00 -15.60 -31.71
N THR A 5 -5.69 -16.31 -30.63
CA THR A 5 -5.16 -15.67 -29.43
C THR A 5 -3.70 -15.34 -29.68
N ILE A 6 -3.39 -14.10 -30.01
CA ILE A 6 -2.00 -13.63 -30.09
C ILE A 6 -1.46 -13.59 -28.66
N LYS A 7 -0.63 -14.57 -28.31
CA LYS A 7 0.21 -14.49 -27.11
C LYS A 7 1.30 -13.44 -27.36
N SER A 8 1.01 -12.19 -27.05
CA SER A 8 2.05 -11.16 -27.06
C SER A 8 2.96 -11.38 -25.84
N SER A 9 4.17 -11.81 -26.08
CA SER A 9 5.23 -11.74 -25.07
C SER A 9 5.52 -10.26 -24.81
N VAL A 10 5.28 -9.82 -23.56
CA VAL A 10 5.54 -8.42 -23.16
C VAL A 10 7.05 -8.20 -23.20
N THR A 11 7.50 -7.29 -24.04
CA THR A 11 8.92 -6.94 -24.16
C THR A 11 9.33 -6.01 -23.00
N THR A 12 10.58 -6.10 -22.54
CA THR A 12 11.14 -5.23 -21.48
C THR A 12 10.89 -3.73 -21.75
N LYS A 13 10.98 -3.33 -23.01
CA LYS A 13 10.70 -1.97 -23.47
C LYS A 13 9.24 -1.56 -23.23
N GLN A 14 8.29 -2.49 -23.38
CA GLN A 14 6.88 -2.26 -23.09
C GLN A 14 6.59 -2.20 -21.57
N LEU A 15 7.32 -2.98 -20.77
CA LEU A 15 7.23 -2.95 -19.31
C LEU A 15 7.60 -1.57 -18.74
N LEU A 16 8.58 -0.91 -19.34
CA LEU A 16 9.06 0.41 -18.87
C LEU A 16 8.46 1.60 -19.62
N ALA A 17 7.60 1.35 -20.61
CA ALA A 17 6.96 2.42 -21.37
C ALA A 17 5.85 3.10 -20.55
N ASN A 18 5.67 4.40 -20.79
CA ASN A 18 4.54 5.19 -20.26
C ASN A 18 4.39 5.10 -18.73
N ILE A 19 5.47 5.27 -17.99
CA ILE A 19 5.46 5.32 -16.54
C ILE A 19 4.97 6.71 -16.10
N ASN A 20 3.90 6.74 -15.33
CA ASN A 20 3.41 7.93 -14.66
C ASN A 20 3.99 8.01 -13.27
N HIS A 21 4.51 9.16 -12.91
CA HIS A 21 5.06 9.47 -11.59
C HIS A 21 4.05 10.32 -10.81
N TYR A 22 3.89 9.99 -9.54
CA TYR A 22 2.97 10.66 -8.66
C TYR A 22 3.64 10.90 -7.32
N ILE A 23 3.72 12.17 -6.91
CA ILE A 23 4.32 12.59 -5.64
C ILE A 23 3.28 13.36 -4.86
N ILE A 24 3.07 12.99 -3.60
CA ILE A 24 2.34 13.78 -2.60
C ILE A 24 3.29 14.08 -1.46
N MET A 25 3.27 15.31 -1.03
CA MET A 25 3.90 15.78 0.19
C MET A 25 2.89 16.62 0.95
N ARG A 26 2.63 16.28 2.19
CA ARG A 26 1.70 16.99 3.07
C ARG A 26 2.39 17.22 4.39
N ASP A 27 2.37 18.44 4.86
CA ASP A 27 2.74 18.82 6.20
C ASP A 27 1.54 19.53 6.86
N GLN A 28 1.20 19.13 8.05
CA GLN A 28 0.06 19.64 8.79
C GLN A 28 0.49 19.95 10.22
N PHE A 29 0.16 21.13 10.70
CA PHE A 29 0.43 21.53 12.07
C PHE A 29 -0.68 22.44 12.59
N TYR A 30 -0.80 22.51 13.90
CA TYR A 30 -1.70 23.45 14.58
C TYR A 30 -0.95 24.71 14.96
N LEU A 31 -1.56 25.87 14.66
CA LEU A 31 -0.97 27.18 15.02
C LEU A 31 -1.02 27.45 16.53
N GLN A 32 -1.93 26.78 17.23
CA GLN A 32 -2.09 26.91 18.68
C GLN A 32 -1.25 25.85 19.38
N ASP A 33 -0.52 26.24 20.41
CA ASP A 33 0.21 25.31 21.26
C ASP A 33 -0.75 24.38 21.98
N GLN A 34 -0.69 23.11 21.69
CA GLN A 34 -1.50 22.10 22.39
C GLN A 34 -0.85 21.75 23.73
N LYS A 35 -1.66 21.47 24.72
CA LYS A 35 -1.23 21.21 26.11
C LYS A 35 -0.12 20.15 26.24
N GLY A 36 -0.11 19.14 25.36
CA GLY A 36 0.90 18.07 25.39
C GLY A 36 2.30 18.49 24.98
N TYR A 37 2.49 19.63 24.31
CA TYR A 37 3.79 20.21 23.95
C TYR A 37 4.32 21.17 25.00
N LEU A 38 3.47 21.62 25.94
CA LEU A 38 3.85 22.49 27.04
C LEU A 38 4.40 21.63 28.18
N PRO A 39 5.45 22.10 28.88
CA PRO A 39 5.96 21.40 30.05
C PRO A 39 4.93 21.41 31.19
N ASP A 40 4.81 20.33 31.94
CA ASP A 40 4.04 20.23 33.16
C ASP A 40 4.75 20.99 34.33
N GLU A 41 4.14 20.95 35.52
CA GLU A 41 4.70 21.58 36.74
C GLU A 41 6.08 21.03 37.13
N TYR A 42 6.44 19.84 36.62
CA TYR A 42 7.71 19.16 36.84
C TYR A 42 8.71 19.32 35.70
N GLY A 43 8.34 20.07 34.64
CA GLY A 43 9.16 20.30 33.47
C GLY A 43 9.14 19.18 32.41
N ASN A 44 8.27 18.18 32.57
CA ASN A 44 8.11 17.09 31.61
C ASN A 44 7.14 17.49 30.50
N LYS A 45 7.43 17.05 29.27
CA LYS A 45 6.53 17.21 28.12
C LYS A 45 5.92 15.84 27.78
N GLN A 46 4.63 15.84 27.49
CA GLN A 46 3.91 14.62 27.06
C GLN A 46 4.38 14.17 25.67
N TYR A 47 4.62 15.12 24.76
CA TYR A 47 5.11 14.87 23.42
C TYR A 47 6.57 15.29 23.30
N LEU A 48 7.41 14.35 22.88
CA LEU A 48 8.86 14.56 22.75
C LEU A 48 9.24 15.23 21.42
N GLY A 49 8.37 15.11 20.40
CA GLY A 49 8.57 15.66 19.07
C GLY A 49 7.89 17.01 18.86
N ASN A 50 7.85 17.45 17.61
CA ASN A 50 7.18 18.66 17.21
C ASN A 50 5.69 18.42 16.85
N SER A 51 4.92 19.50 16.67
CA SER A 51 3.49 19.46 16.34
C SER A 51 3.20 19.17 14.86
N HIS A 52 4.22 18.88 14.05
CA HIS A 52 4.08 18.61 12.63
C HIS A 52 3.74 17.15 12.38
N SER A 53 2.67 16.88 11.62
CA SER A 53 2.36 15.61 11.00
C SER A 53 2.78 15.70 9.53
N THR A 54 3.72 14.86 9.14
CA THR A 54 4.31 14.90 7.80
C THR A 54 4.01 13.59 7.07
N TYR A 55 3.47 13.70 5.86
CA TYR A 55 3.16 12.59 4.99
C TYR A 55 3.89 12.75 3.67
N PHE A 56 4.61 11.71 3.27
CA PHE A 56 5.29 11.63 1.99
C PHE A 56 4.85 10.37 1.25
N LYS A 57 4.52 10.52 -0.04
CA LYS A 57 4.18 9.40 -0.90
C LYS A 57 4.77 9.62 -2.29
N TYR A 58 5.51 8.65 -2.75
CA TYR A 58 5.93 8.55 -4.13
C TYR A 58 5.39 7.27 -4.75
N ARG A 59 4.83 7.35 -5.93
CA ARG A 59 4.32 6.21 -6.68
C ARG A 59 4.63 6.37 -8.16
N LEU A 60 5.18 5.33 -8.73
CA LEU A 60 5.28 5.16 -10.17
C LEU A 60 4.32 4.06 -10.61
N LYS A 61 3.68 4.24 -11.75
CA LYS A 61 2.69 3.29 -12.24
C LYS A 61 2.56 3.34 -13.76
N ASN A 62 2.49 2.15 -14.37
CA ASN A 62 2.00 1.96 -15.72
C ASN A 62 1.03 0.75 -15.78
N THR A 63 0.76 0.23 -16.97
CA THR A 63 -0.14 -0.93 -17.17
C THR A 63 0.39 -2.21 -16.54
N PHE A 64 1.70 -2.39 -16.49
CA PHE A 64 2.37 -3.63 -16.07
C PHE A 64 3.06 -3.52 -14.73
N LEU A 65 3.59 -2.35 -14.40
CA LEU A 65 4.40 -2.12 -13.21
C LEU A 65 3.77 -1.05 -12.31
N GLN A 66 3.89 -1.26 -11.03
CA GLN A 66 3.60 -0.26 -10.00
C GLN A 66 4.64 -0.41 -8.90
N ALA A 67 5.26 0.68 -8.50
CA ALA A 67 6.07 0.73 -7.30
C ALA A 67 5.75 1.99 -6.51
N GLY A 68 6.00 1.95 -5.23
CA GLY A 68 5.76 3.12 -4.40
C GLY A 68 6.38 2.98 -3.03
N ILE A 69 6.59 4.15 -2.43
CA ILE A 69 6.97 4.34 -1.05
C ILE A 69 6.01 5.31 -0.40
N THR A 70 5.58 5.01 0.79
CA THR A 70 4.79 5.88 1.67
C THR A 70 5.55 6.00 2.97
N ALA A 71 5.70 7.21 3.47
CA ALA A 71 6.29 7.49 4.77
C ALA A 71 5.41 8.49 5.51
N GLU A 72 5.18 8.25 6.78
CA GLU A 72 4.36 9.11 7.64
C GLU A 72 5.07 9.35 8.96
N LYS A 73 4.83 10.51 9.53
CA LYS A 73 5.23 10.91 10.86
C LYS A 73 4.07 11.61 11.52
N ASP A 74 3.66 11.12 12.67
CA ASP A 74 2.60 11.74 13.45
C ASP A 74 3.07 12.95 14.26
N ALA A 75 2.12 13.82 14.59
CA ALA A 75 2.37 14.95 15.45
C ALA A 75 2.70 14.46 16.87
N GLY A 76 3.76 15.03 17.46
CA GLY A 76 4.23 14.63 18.79
C GLY A 76 5.38 13.63 18.78
N GLU A 77 5.69 13.04 17.64
CA GLU A 77 6.81 12.13 17.49
C GLU A 77 8.10 12.83 17.05
N ASN A 78 9.22 12.27 17.49
CA ASN A 78 10.54 12.80 17.14
C ASN A 78 10.89 12.49 15.69
N PHE A 79 11.28 13.50 14.94
CA PHE A 79 11.89 13.35 13.62
C PHE A 79 13.41 13.30 13.78
N LEU A 80 14.04 12.17 13.54
CA LEU A 80 15.49 11.95 13.76
C LEU A 80 15.90 12.08 15.24
N GLY A 81 15.56 11.09 16.05
CA GLY A 81 15.96 10.99 17.45
C GLY A 81 16.61 9.65 17.77
N ILE A 82 17.09 9.51 19.01
CA ILE A 82 17.71 8.27 19.50
C ILE A 82 16.76 7.07 19.34
N ASN A 83 15.46 7.30 19.49
CA ASN A 83 14.42 6.27 19.38
C ASN A 83 13.84 6.11 17.96
N GLN A 84 14.15 7.05 17.05
CA GLN A 84 13.69 7.02 15.65
C GLN A 84 14.80 7.50 14.70
N PRO A 85 15.81 6.65 14.44
CA PRO A 85 16.96 7.03 13.62
C PRO A 85 16.60 7.23 12.13
N TYR A 86 15.43 6.74 11.69
CA TYR A 86 15.00 6.80 10.29
C TYR A 86 14.06 7.96 9.96
N GLY A 87 13.72 8.79 10.92
CA GLY A 87 12.97 10.03 10.73
C GLY A 87 11.44 9.88 10.74
N PHE A 88 10.87 8.99 9.94
CA PHE A 88 9.45 8.69 9.96
C PHE A 88 9.20 7.47 10.84
N ASP A 89 8.06 7.41 11.49
CA ASP A 89 7.59 6.27 12.31
C ASP A 89 7.01 5.15 11.47
N PHE A 90 6.39 5.50 10.34
CA PHE A 90 5.82 4.53 9.43
C PHE A 90 6.46 4.59 8.04
N TYR A 91 6.80 3.40 7.51
CA TYR A 91 7.24 3.21 6.14
C TYR A 91 6.50 2.05 5.49
N SER A 92 5.99 2.28 4.29
CA SER A 92 5.43 1.25 3.44
C SER A 92 6.07 1.31 2.06
N VAL A 93 6.56 0.17 1.58
CA VAL A 93 7.20 0.04 0.27
C VAL A 93 6.60 -1.14 -0.47
N HIS A 94 6.33 -0.98 -1.76
CA HIS A 94 5.85 -2.06 -2.60
C HIS A 94 6.40 -1.98 -4.02
N LEU A 95 6.56 -3.15 -4.61
CA LEU A 95 6.82 -3.36 -6.04
C LEU A 95 5.82 -4.39 -6.55
N GLN A 96 5.06 -4.04 -7.58
CA GLN A 96 4.04 -4.88 -8.17
C GLN A 96 4.23 -4.99 -9.67
N ALA A 97 4.16 -6.21 -10.20
CA ALA A 97 4.14 -6.47 -11.62
C ALA A 97 2.89 -7.28 -12.01
N LYS A 98 2.28 -6.93 -13.14
CA LYS A 98 1.01 -7.50 -13.61
C LYS A 98 1.10 -7.92 -15.06
N LYS A 99 0.31 -8.95 -15.42
CA LYS A 99 0.09 -9.37 -16.81
C LYS A 99 1.39 -9.75 -17.56
N ILE A 100 2.29 -10.45 -16.89
CA ILE A 100 3.55 -10.93 -17.47
C ILE A 100 3.44 -12.42 -17.77
N GLY A 101 3.12 -12.78 -19.00
CA GLY A 101 2.92 -14.17 -19.41
C GLY A 101 1.81 -14.86 -18.62
N LYS A 102 2.16 -15.91 -17.84
CA LYS A 102 1.24 -16.64 -16.97
C LYS A 102 1.06 -15.96 -15.61
N ILE A 103 1.89 -14.99 -15.28
CA ILE A 103 1.79 -14.24 -14.01
C ILE A 103 0.73 -13.16 -14.18
N LYS A 104 -0.39 -13.31 -13.48
CA LYS A 104 -1.43 -12.27 -13.43
C LYS A 104 -1.00 -11.10 -12.57
N ASN A 105 -0.38 -11.40 -11.42
CA ASN A 105 0.03 -10.38 -10.45
C ASN A 105 1.14 -10.94 -9.56
N VAL A 106 2.16 -10.16 -9.29
CA VAL A 106 3.18 -10.44 -8.29
C VAL A 106 3.48 -9.15 -7.53
N ILE A 107 3.59 -9.26 -6.21
CA ILE A 107 3.87 -8.13 -5.32
C ILE A 107 4.98 -8.53 -4.36
N ILE A 108 5.91 -7.61 -4.16
CA ILE A 108 6.96 -7.68 -3.15
C ILE A 108 6.85 -6.42 -2.28
N GLY A 109 6.93 -6.58 -0.97
CA GLY A 109 6.77 -5.51 0.01
C GLY A 109 5.40 -5.54 0.66
N ASP A 110 4.75 -4.40 0.80
CA ASP A 110 3.49 -4.26 1.52
C ASP A 110 2.29 -4.46 0.59
N TYR A 111 1.42 -5.39 0.94
CA TYR A 111 0.27 -5.75 0.12
C TYR A 111 -0.98 -6.07 0.96
N GLN A 112 -2.11 -6.06 0.28
CA GLN A 112 -3.41 -6.43 0.85
C GLN A 112 -4.00 -7.58 0.06
N MET A 113 -4.72 -8.45 0.76
CA MET A 113 -5.42 -9.58 0.18
C MET A 113 -6.91 -9.56 0.55
N ASN A 114 -7.74 -10.07 -0.38
CA ASN A 114 -9.17 -10.20 -0.16
C ASN A 114 -9.68 -11.47 -0.84
N PHE A 115 -10.04 -12.48 -0.04
CA PHE A 115 -10.55 -13.75 -0.51
C PHE A 115 -11.94 -14.02 0.04
N GLY A 116 -12.76 -14.73 -0.76
CA GLY A 116 -14.10 -15.16 -0.35
C GLY A 116 -15.01 -13.99 0.02
N GLN A 117 -14.99 -12.90 -0.76
CA GLN A 117 -15.75 -11.68 -0.47
C GLN A 117 -15.36 -11.00 0.86
N GLY A 118 -14.15 -11.30 1.36
CA GLY A 118 -13.66 -10.83 2.64
C GLY A 118 -14.04 -11.73 3.82
N LEU A 119 -14.75 -12.83 3.60
CA LEU A 119 -15.13 -13.76 4.66
C LEU A 119 -14.01 -14.73 5.04
N VAL A 120 -13.20 -15.16 4.04
CA VAL A 120 -12.08 -16.07 4.30
C VAL A 120 -10.86 -15.30 4.79
N MET A 121 -10.51 -14.22 4.09
CA MET A 121 -9.41 -13.36 4.46
C MET A 121 -9.66 -11.96 3.92
N GLN A 122 -9.46 -10.96 4.77
CA GLN A 122 -9.52 -9.56 4.38
C GLN A 122 -8.43 -8.79 5.11
N SER A 123 -7.58 -8.10 4.36
CA SER A 123 -6.73 -7.05 4.87
C SER A 123 -7.07 -5.73 4.16
N GLY A 124 -6.92 -4.64 4.86
CA GLY A 124 -7.29 -3.33 4.37
C GLY A 124 -8.65 -2.86 4.86
N MET A 125 -8.92 -1.58 4.65
CA MET A 125 -10.17 -0.96 5.07
C MET A 125 -11.35 -1.55 4.29
N SER A 126 -12.36 -2.03 5.00
CA SER A 126 -13.62 -2.48 4.43
C SER A 126 -14.68 -1.45 4.68
N PHE A 127 -15.13 -0.80 3.64
CA PHE A 127 -16.36 -0.01 3.72
C PHE A 127 -17.55 -0.98 3.74
N GLY A 128 -18.52 -0.69 4.61
CA GLY A 128 -19.75 -1.48 4.72
C GLY A 128 -20.50 -1.58 3.39
N LYS A 129 -21.60 -2.32 3.39
CA LYS A 129 -22.46 -2.45 2.20
C LYS A 129 -22.99 -1.09 1.79
N SER A 130 -22.90 -0.78 0.50
CA SER A 130 -23.63 0.32 -0.11
C SER A 130 -25.14 0.08 0.03
N SER A 131 -25.93 1.13 0.15
CA SER A 131 -27.40 1.07 0.09
C SER A 131 -27.92 0.55 -1.27
N GLU A 132 -27.08 0.44 -2.27
CA GLU A 132 -27.40 -0.12 -3.58
C GLU A 132 -27.43 -1.64 -3.53
N VAL A 133 -28.61 -2.22 -3.62
CA VAL A 133 -28.90 -3.67 -3.62
C VAL A 133 -28.23 -4.39 -4.79
N ILE A 134 -27.84 -3.68 -5.85
CA ILE A 134 -27.29 -4.24 -7.09
C ILE A 134 -25.83 -4.70 -6.91
N ASN A 135 -25.07 -4.12 -5.99
CA ASN A 135 -23.66 -4.44 -5.75
C ASN A 135 -23.48 -5.43 -4.59
N ILE A 136 -24.08 -6.61 -4.70
CA ILE A 136 -23.98 -7.66 -3.67
C ILE A 136 -22.57 -8.26 -3.65
N GLN A 137 -21.91 -8.32 -4.81
CA GLN A 137 -20.59 -8.90 -4.95
C GLN A 137 -19.50 -7.82 -4.86
N LYS A 138 -18.59 -7.95 -3.91
CA LYS A 138 -17.40 -7.09 -3.85
C LYS A 138 -16.52 -7.39 -5.07
N SER A 139 -16.48 -6.48 -6.02
CA SER A 139 -15.50 -6.53 -7.10
C SER A 139 -14.18 -5.97 -6.59
N GLY A 140 -13.10 -6.72 -6.72
CA GLY A 140 -11.78 -6.23 -6.33
C GLY A 140 -10.67 -7.20 -6.70
N ASN A 141 -9.47 -6.68 -6.78
CA ASN A 141 -8.29 -7.51 -6.97
C ASN A 141 -8.08 -8.37 -5.72
N LEU A 142 -7.89 -9.67 -5.92
CA LEU A 142 -7.56 -10.61 -4.84
C LEU A 142 -6.30 -10.19 -4.08
N ILE A 143 -5.31 -9.67 -4.80
CA ILE A 143 -4.07 -9.14 -4.26
C ILE A 143 -3.86 -7.72 -4.82
N LYS A 144 -3.58 -6.76 -3.97
CA LYS A 144 -3.25 -5.37 -4.37
C LYS A 144 -2.13 -4.82 -3.50
N ALA A 145 -1.33 -3.90 -4.06
CA ALA A 145 -0.31 -3.18 -3.30
C ALA A 145 -0.96 -2.33 -2.20
N HIS A 146 -0.34 -2.31 -1.01
CA HIS A 146 -0.69 -1.39 0.04
C HIS A 146 -0.14 0.00 -0.31
N THR A 147 -0.99 1.00 -0.30
CA THR A 147 -0.63 2.38 -0.70
C THR A 147 -1.16 3.42 0.27
N ALA A 148 -1.70 3.00 1.40
CA ALA A 148 -2.18 3.86 2.47
C ALA A 148 -1.12 4.00 3.57
N ALA A 149 -1.34 4.91 4.49
CA ALA A 149 -0.55 5.06 5.70
C ALA A 149 -1.12 4.26 6.90
N ALA A 150 -2.03 3.31 6.64
CA ALA A 150 -2.59 2.47 7.69
C ALA A 150 -1.59 1.40 8.12
N GLU A 151 -1.12 1.48 9.35
CA GLU A 151 -0.04 0.66 9.88
C GLU A 151 -0.40 -0.81 10.08
N ASN A 152 -1.68 -1.12 10.28
CA ASN A 152 -2.14 -2.43 10.74
C ASN A 152 -2.96 -3.25 9.74
N LEU A 153 -3.16 -2.74 8.50
CA LEU A 153 -4.13 -3.33 7.57
C LEU A 153 -3.47 -3.87 6.30
N PHE A 154 -2.26 -4.41 6.42
CA PHE A 154 -1.52 -4.97 5.29
C PHE A 154 -0.66 -6.17 5.71
N PHE A 155 -0.20 -6.92 4.74
CA PHE A 155 0.81 -7.96 4.88
C PHE A 155 2.13 -7.45 4.31
N ARG A 156 3.25 -7.80 4.94
CA ARG A 156 4.61 -7.48 4.48
C ARG A 156 5.31 -8.75 4.02
N GLY A 157 5.75 -8.79 2.76
CA GLY A 157 6.40 -9.97 2.20
C GLY A 157 6.21 -10.08 0.69
N THR A 158 5.78 -11.24 0.21
CA THR A 158 5.60 -11.50 -1.22
C THR A 158 4.30 -12.24 -1.48
N ALA A 159 3.59 -11.85 -2.53
CA ALA A 159 2.43 -12.56 -3.01
C ALA A 159 2.46 -12.70 -4.54
N ILE A 160 2.05 -13.85 -5.04
CA ILE A 160 2.00 -14.14 -6.48
C ILE A 160 0.67 -14.80 -6.84
N GLN A 161 0.10 -14.36 -7.96
CA GLN A 161 -1.09 -14.93 -8.60
C GLN A 161 -0.72 -15.36 -10.00
N ILE A 162 -0.83 -16.66 -10.29
CA ILE A 162 -0.51 -17.25 -11.58
C ILE A 162 -1.72 -17.97 -12.17
N GLU A 163 -1.77 -18.05 -13.50
CA GLU A 163 -2.73 -18.90 -14.23
C GLU A 163 -1.94 -19.95 -15.01
N PRO A 164 -1.62 -21.10 -14.36
CA PRO A 164 -0.84 -22.14 -15.00
C PRO A 164 -1.59 -22.81 -16.16
N LEU A 165 -2.90 -22.97 -16.00
CA LEU A 165 -3.82 -23.55 -16.98
C LEU A 165 -5.02 -22.62 -17.15
N LYS A 166 -5.72 -22.72 -18.29
CA LYS A 166 -6.95 -21.98 -18.52
C LYS A 166 -7.98 -22.29 -17.44
N ASN A 167 -8.56 -21.28 -16.83
CA ASN A 167 -9.53 -21.35 -15.72
C ASN A 167 -8.98 -21.91 -14.38
N LEU A 168 -7.66 -22.06 -14.23
CA LEU A 168 -7.04 -22.41 -12.96
C LEU A 168 -6.17 -21.27 -12.48
N GLU A 169 -6.56 -20.65 -11.38
CA GLU A 169 -5.77 -19.63 -10.70
C GLU A 169 -5.13 -20.22 -9.44
N LEU A 170 -3.84 -20.01 -9.28
CA LEU A 170 -3.09 -20.35 -8.10
C LEU A 170 -2.54 -19.07 -7.45
N ILE A 171 -2.76 -18.96 -6.15
CA ILE A 171 -2.27 -17.83 -5.36
C ILE A 171 -1.40 -18.38 -4.24
N MET A 172 -0.20 -17.85 -4.15
CA MET A 172 0.76 -18.14 -3.09
C MET A 172 1.20 -16.85 -2.45
N PHE A 173 1.41 -16.85 -1.15
CA PHE A 173 1.89 -15.69 -0.43
C PHE A 173 2.75 -16.10 0.77
N LEU A 174 3.67 -15.23 1.11
CA LEU A 174 4.48 -15.29 2.32
C LEU A 174 4.40 -13.92 2.99
N SER A 175 4.17 -13.94 4.30
CA SER A 175 4.16 -12.72 5.11
C SER A 175 5.03 -12.93 6.33
N SER A 176 5.86 -11.93 6.64
CA SER A 176 6.60 -11.82 7.89
C SER A 176 6.07 -10.61 8.65
N HIS A 177 5.87 -10.79 9.93
CA HIS A 177 5.47 -9.72 10.84
C HIS A 177 6.58 -9.48 11.85
#